data_f41e96aa57332d35e0d5b8c037ea98ff
#
_entry.id   f41e96aa57332d35e0d5b8c037ea98ff
#
_cell.length_a   1.000
_cell.length_b   1.000
_cell.length_c   1.000
_cell.angle_alpha   90.00
_cell.angle_beta   90.00
_cell.angle_gamma   90.00
#
_symmetry.space_group_name_H-M   'P 1'
#
loop_
_entity.id
_entity.type
_entity.pdbx_description
1 polymer ?
#
loop_
_entity_poly.entity_id
_entity_poly.type
_entity_poly.pdbx_seq_one_letter_code
_entity_poly.pdbx_strand_id
1 'polypeptide(L)'
;VRAEDFVEPVLGELVRSPQGVLAYVPPPLPPALAYDAALVRCLSEADTRLAELAGMGRQVPNPHLLIAPYMRQEAVLSSRIEGTQASLSELFEEELRPDGPERAEGTPADADAREVRNYVRALEHGIQRLTELPLSLRLVRELHETLMQGVRGGDRNPGAFRTHQNFIGTRGSRIETATFVPPPPDRLPACLDAWERFLHERHTLPDLIQ
;
A
#
# COMPACT_ATOMS: atom_id res chain seq x y z
N VAL A 1 10.19 19.43 7.91
CA VAL A 1 11.09 18.32 8.32
C VAL A 1 12.47 18.92 8.56
N ARG A 2 13.09 18.63 9.72
CA ARG A 2 14.43 19.04 10.10
C ARG A 2 15.31 17.81 10.24
N ALA A 3 16.63 17.95 10.05
CA ALA A 3 17.55 16.83 10.18
C ALA A 3 17.48 16.16 11.57
N GLU A 4 17.24 16.95 12.61
CA GLU A 4 17.07 16.49 14.01
C GLU A 4 15.81 15.64 14.26
N ASP A 5 14.86 15.62 13.32
CA ASP A 5 13.65 14.79 13.40
C ASP A 5 13.94 13.31 13.06
N PHE A 6 15.14 13.00 12.55
CA PHE A 6 15.57 11.65 12.22
C PHE A 6 16.48 11.07 13.30
N VAL A 7 16.33 9.76 13.54
CA VAL A 7 17.20 9.03 14.49
C VAL A 7 18.58 8.85 13.88
N GLU A 8 19.61 9.15 14.65
CA GLU A 8 21.00 8.95 14.23
C GLU A 8 21.47 7.48 14.48
N PRO A 9 22.23 6.84 13.56
CA PRO A 9 22.55 7.37 12.24
C PRO A 9 21.35 7.30 11.27
N VAL A 10 21.17 8.32 10.45
CA VAL A 10 20.12 8.34 9.42
C VAL A 10 20.40 7.23 8.39
N LEU A 11 19.53 6.24 8.34
CA LEU A 11 19.56 5.24 7.28
C LEU A 11 18.94 5.85 6.02
N GLY A 12 19.76 6.06 4.98
CA GLY A 12 19.35 6.73 3.75
C GLY A 12 19.98 8.11 3.61
N GLU A 13 19.40 8.95 2.78
CA GLU A 13 19.94 10.27 2.42
C GLU A 13 18.88 11.36 2.63
N LEU A 14 19.28 12.49 3.23
CA LEU A 14 18.47 13.70 3.29
C LEU A 14 18.90 14.64 2.16
N VAL A 15 18.00 14.88 1.20
CA VAL A 15 18.26 15.73 0.04
C VAL A 15 17.36 16.97 0.09
N ARG A 16 17.76 18.07 -0.58
CA ARG A 16 16.87 19.21 -0.74
C ARG A 16 15.94 18.99 -1.92
N SER A 17 14.63 19.10 -1.66
CA SER A 17 13.62 19.12 -2.71
C SER A 17 13.71 20.38 -3.58
N PRO A 18 13.06 20.45 -4.75
CA PRO A 18 12.97 21.68 -5.55
C PRO A 18 12.37 22.87 -4.78
N GLN A 19 11.57 22.63 -3.76
CA GLN A 19 10.99 23.65 -2.88
C GLN A 19 11.93 24.05 -1.71
N GLY A 20 13.15 23.51 -1.66
CA GLY A 20 14.17 23.84 -0.67
C GLY A 20 14.02 23.14 0.70
N VAL A 21 12.99 22.32 0.89
CA VAL A 21 12.77 21.54 2.12
C VAL A 21 13.56 20.21 2.09
N LEU A 22 13.86 19.66 3.26
CA LEU A 22 14.50 18.35 3.35
C LEU A 22 13.52 17.25 2.98
N ALA A 23 13.93 16.38 2.07
CA ALA A 23 13.22 15.18 1.64
C ALA A 23 14.09 13.95 1.95
N TYR A 24 13.45 12.86 2.31
CA TYR A 24 14.13 11.60 2.65
C TYR A 24 14.16 10.69 1.43
N VAL A 25 15.36 10.17 1.10
CA VAL A 25 15.58 9.13 0.12
C VAL A 25 15.98 7.86 0.87
N PRO A 26 15.24 6.74 0.71
CA PRO A 26 15.55 5.50 1.42
C PRO A 26 16.92 4.93 1.02
N PRO A 27 17.53 4.12 1.90
CA PRO A 27 18.79 3.46 1.60
C PRO A 27 18.61 2.41 0.48
N PRO A 28 19.71 1.96 -0.15
CA PRO A 28 19.67 0.83 -1.06
C PRO A 28 19.08 -0.42 -0.40
N LEU A 29 18.40 -1.24 -1.20
CA LEU A 29 17.85 -2.53 -0.80
C LEU A 29 18.79 -3.68 -1.26
N PRO A 30 18.92 -4.76 -0.47
CA PRO A 30 18.40 -4.95 0.89
C PRO A 30 19.17 -4.12 1.93
N PRO A 31 18.52 -3.72 3.03
CA PRO A 31 19.23 -3.09 4.13
C PRO A 31 20.14 -4.10 4.84
N ALA A 32 21.19 -3.61 5.49
CA ALA A 32 22.00 -4.45 6.38
C ALA A 32 21.18 -4.80 7.63
N LEU A 33 20.90 -6.08 7.82
CA LEU A 33 20.15 -6.59 8.97
C LEU A 33 21.04 -7.41 9.88
N ALA A 34 20.89 -7.19 11.19
CA ALA A 34 21.50 -8.02 12.22
C ALA A 34 20.47 -9.06 12.68
N TYR A 35 20.85 -10.33 12.63
CA TYR A 35 20.02 -11.45 13.08
C TYR A 35 20.36 -11.78 14.52
N ASP A 36 19.66 -11.23 15.49
CA ASP A 36 19.76 -11.64 16.87
C ASP A 36 18.90 -12.89 17.17
N ALA A 37 19.09 -13.47 18.34
CA ALA A 37 18.38 -14.68 18.74
C ALA A 37 16.85 -14.48 18.86
N ALA A 38 16.40 -13.26 19.15
CA ALA A 38 14.98 -12.94 19.24
C ALA A 38 14.33 -12.93 17.86
N LEU A 39 14.96 -12.27 16.88
CA LEU A 39 14.50 -12.24 15.49
C LEU A 39 14.48 -13.64 14.86
N VAL A 40 15.55 -14.42 15.06
CA VAL A 40 15.63 -15.80 14.55
C VAL A 40 14.52 -16.67 15.11
N ARG A 41 14.19 -16.54 16.40
CA ARG A 41 13.07 -17.26 17.02
C ARG A 41 11.73 -16.83 16.43
N CYS A 42 11.51 -15.53 16.30
CA CYS A 42 10.28 -14.97 15.72
C CYS A 42 10.07 -15.48 14.29
N LEU A 43 11.11 -15.48 13.45
CA LEU A 43 11.05 -16.02 12.09
C LEU A 43 10.68 -17.51 12.08
N SER A 44 11.34 -18.31 12.93
CA SER A 44 11.03 -19.76 13.02
C SER A 44 9.59 -20.03 13.45
N GLU A 45 9.09 -19.27 14.42
CA GLU A 45 7.69 -19.38 14.86
C GLU A 45 6.73 -18.95 13.76
N ALA A 46 7.01 -17.86 13.04
CA ALA A 46 6.20 -17.36 11.94
C ALA A 46 6.14 -18.37 10.77
N ASP A 47 7.28 -18.92 10.34
CA ASP A 47 7.36 -19.96 9.31
C ASP A 47 6.53 -21.19 9.71
N THR A 48 6.63 -21.62 10.96
CA THR A 48 5.85 -22.75 11.47
C THR A 48 4.35 -22.48 11.38
N ARG A 49 3.89 -21.29 11.82
CA ARG A 49 2.47 -20.93 11.78
C ARG A 49 1.93 -20.79 10.36
N LEU A 50 2.72 -20.25 9.45
CA LEU A 50 2.34 -20.16 8.04
C LEU A 50 2.24 -21.54 7.39
N ALA A 51 3.17 -22.44 7.70
CA ALA A 51 3.13 -23.81 7.21
C ALA A 51 1.90 -24.58 7.74
N GLU A 52 1.55 -24.42 9.03
CA GLU A 52 0.32 -24.96 9.63
C GLU A 52 -0.92 -24.43 8.91
N LEU A 53 -1.02 -23.12 8.73
CA LEU A 53 -2.14 -22.47 8.04
C LEU A 53 -2.27 -22.94 6.60
N ALA A 54 -1.17 -23.01 5.86
CA ALA A 54 -1.15 -23.53 4.50
C ALA A 54 -1.56 -25.01 4.45
N GLY A 55 -1.17 -25.83 5.45
CA GLY A 55 -1.60 -27.21 5.60
C GLY A 55 -3.10 -27.33 5.80
N MET A 56 -3.68 -26.52 6.68
CA MET A 56 -5.12 -26.48 6.92
C MET A 56 -5.89 -25.98 5.71
N GLY A 57 -5.39 -24.96 5.03
CA GLY A 57 -6.02 -24.36 3.83
C GLY A 57 -6.18 -25.38 2.70
N ARG A 58 -5.24 -26.33 2.53
CA ARG A 58 -5.36 -27.40 1.53
C ARG A 58 -6.51 -28.38 1.78
N GLN A 59 -7.04 -28.43 3.00
CA GLN A 59 -8.17 -29.29 3.37
C GLN A 59 -9.53 -28.62 3.19
N VAL A 60 -9.54 -27.30 2.95
CA VAL A 60 -10.78 -26.54 2.73
C VAL A 60 -11.18 -26.63 1.27
N PRO A 61 -12.39 -27.19 0.95
CA PRO A 61 -12.82 -27.37 -0.44
C PRO A 61 -12.93 -26.07 -1.23
N ASN A 62 -13.34 -24.99 -0.58
CA ASN A 62 -13.43 -23.64 -1.18
C ASN A 62 -12.93 -22.56 -0.19
N PRO A 63 -11.63 -22.30 -0.17
CA PRO A 63 -11.06 -21.29 0.75
C PRO A 63 -11.57 -19.88 0.48
N HIS A 64 -12.03 -19.56 -0.74
CA HIS A 64 -12.56 -18.23 -1.07
C HIS A 64 -13.79 -17.86 -0.25
N LEU A 65 -14.65 -18.82 0.11
CA LEU A 65 -15.80 -18.55 0.98
C LEU A 65 -15.41 -18.05 2.38
N LEU A 66 -14.25 -18.46 2.86
CA LEU A 66 -13.70 -17.99 4.13
C LEU A 66 -12.92 -16.68 3.98
N ILE A 67 -12.17 -16.55 2.90
CA ILE A 67 -11.29 -15.40 2.68
C ILE A 67 -12.07 -14.13 2.32
N ALA A 68 -13.12 -14.23 1.52
CA ALA A 68 -13.88 -13.09 1.03
C ALA A 68 -14.45 -12.14 2.13
N PRO A 69 -15.02 -12.63 3.24
CA PRO A 69 -15.43 -11.75 4.34
C PRO A 69 -14.25 -11.05 5.02
N TYR A 70 -13.11 -11.73 5.18
CA TYR A 70 -11.92 -11.13 5.78
C TYR A 70 -11.31 -10.04 4.89
N MET A 71 -11.31 -10.23 3.56
CA MET A 71 -10.86 -9.20 2.62
C MET A 71 -11.71 -7.93 2.73
N ARG A 72 -13.03 -8.06 2.90
CA ARG A 72 -13.93 -6.92 3.09
C ARG A 72 -13.70 -6.23 4.43
N GLN A 73 -13.52 -7.01 5.49
CA GLN A 73 -13.18 -6.47 6.80
C GLN A 73 -11.85 -5.72 6.77
N GLU A 74 -10.83 -6.29 6.12
CA GLU A 74 -9.54 -5.64 5.90
C GLU A 74 -9.70 -4.32 5.14
N ALA A 75 -10.45 -4.32 4.03
CA ALA A 75 -10.70 -3.13 3.25
C ALA A 75 -11.35 -2.00 4.09
N VAL A 76 -12.36 -2.33 4.91
CA VAL A 76 -13.01 -1.36 5.81
C VAL A 76 -12.04 -0.83 6.85
N LEU A 77 -11.26 -1.71 7.50
CA LEU A 77 -10.33 -1.31 8.57
C LEU A 77 -9.16 -0.48 8.03
N SER A 78 -8.57 -0.91 6.92
CA SER A 78 -7.46 -0.19 6.29
C SER A 78 -7.89 1.17 5.74
N SER A 79 -9.03 1.25 5.07
CA SER A 79 -9.57 2.53 4.58
C SER A 79 -9.95 3.48 5.71
N ARG A 80 -10.33 2.94 6.89
CA ARG A 80 -10.59 3.77 8.08
C ARG A 80 -9.34 4.48 8.59
N ILE A 81 -8.16 3.87 8.47
CA ILE A 81 -6.88 4.52 8.79
C ILE A 81 -6.66 5.74 7.88
N GLU A 82 -7.10 5.66 6.64
CA GLU A 82 -7.03 6.75 5.64
C GLU A 82 -8.14 7.79 5.81
N GLY A 83 -9.06 7.58 6.74
CA GLY A 83 -10.10 8.56 7.14
C GLY A 83 -11.49 8.31 6.59
N THR A 84 -11.76 7.18 5.90
CA THR A 84 -13.12 6.79 5.54
C THR A 84 -13.90 6.37 6.79
N GLN A 85 -15.23 6.55 6.76
CA GLN A 85 -16.12 6.17 7.85
C GLN A 85 -17.05 5.01 7.49
N ALA A 86 -16.84 4.38 6.33
CA ALA A 86 -17.68 3.29 5.86
C ALA A 86 -17.66 2.09 6.82
N SER A 87 -18.83 1.53 7.04
CA SER A 87 -19.04 0.26 7.76
C SER A 87 -19.08 -0.92 6.79
N LEU A 88 -18.97 -2.13 7.34
CA LEU A 88 -19.12 -3.35 6.55
C LEU A 88 -20.52 -3.47 5.92
N SER A 89 -21.57 -2.99 6.62
CA SER A 89 -22.94 -3.00 6.09
C SER A 89 -23.09 -2.08 4.89
N GLU A 90 -22.57 -0.86 4.96
CA GLU A 90 -22.56 0.09 3.85
C GLU A 90 -21.76 -0.41 2.64
N LEU A 91 -20.66 -1.12 2.90
CA LEU A 91 -19.91 -1.79 1.83
C LEU A 91 -20.78 -2.85 1.11
N PHE A 92 -21.49 -3.71 1.85
CA PHE A 92 -22.37 -4.70 1.23
C PHE A 92 -23.53 -4.05 0.46
N GLU A 93 -24.12 -2.98 0.99
CA GLU A 93 -25.13 -2.22 0.27
C GLU A 93 -24.58 -1.61 -1.03
N GLU A 94 -23.37 -1.07 -0.98
CA GLU A 94 -22.69 -0.51 -2.14
C GLU A 94 -22.32 -1.59 -3.20
N GLU A 95 -21.93 -2.79 -2.76
CA GLU A 95 -21.67 -3.92 -3.67
C GLU A 95 -22.93 -4.41 -4.40
N LEU A 96 -24.10 -4.30 -3.78
CA LEU A 96 -25.39 -4.67 -4.40
C LEU A 96 -25.91 -3.63 -5.38
N ARG A 97 -25.40 -2.40 -5.35
CA ARG A 97 -25.82 -1.36 -6.29
C ARG A 97 -25.25 -1.63 -7.70
N PRO A 98 -26.07 -1.55 -8.75
CA PRO A 98 -25.58 -1.73 -10.11
C PRO A 98 -24.58 -0.64 -10.50
N ASP A 99 -23.60 -0.99 -11.33
CA ASP A 99 -22.69 -0.03 -11.93
C ASP A 99 -23.45 0.80 -12.99
N GLY A 100 -23.41 2.14 -12.88
CA GLY A 100 -24.11 3.00 -13.84
C GLY A 100 -23.80 4.49 -13.64
N PRO A 101 -24.13 5.34 -14.65
CA PRO A 101 -23.87 6.79 -14.61
C PRO A 101 -24.69 7.55 -13.55
N GLU A 102 -25.77 6.98 -13.02
CA GLU A 102 -26.59 7.58 -11.97
C GLU A 102 -25.92 7.64 -10.58
N ARG A 103 -24.70 7.15 -10.45
CA ARG A 103 -23.93 7.14 -9.20
C ARG A 103 -23.28 8.48 -8.83
N ALA A 104 -23.49 9.53 -9.62
CA ALA A 104 -22.75 10.79 -9.48
C ALA A 104 -23.14 11.62 -8.24
N GLU A 105 -24.32 11.41 -7.65
CA GLU A 105 -24.85 12.20 -6.53
C GLU A 105 -25.19 11.29 -5.34
N GLY A 106 -24.18 10.94 -4.55
CA GLY A 106 -24.34 10.20 -3.30
C GLY A 106 -24.00 11.08 -2.07
N THR A 107 -24.40 10.61 -0.91
CA THR A 107 -23.98 11.20 0.37
C THR A 107 -22.48 11.00 0.57
N PRO A 108 -21.82 11.73 1.51
CA PRO A 108 -20.43 11.45 1.90
C PRO A 108 -20.21 9.99 2.30
N ALA A 109 -21.19 9.34 2.96
CA ALA A 109 -21.12 7.93 3.33
C ALA A 109 -21.10 7.02 2.08
N ASP A 110 -21.88 7.33 1.04
CA ASP A 110 -21.84 6.60 -0.22
C ASP A 110 -20.48 6.76 -0.94
N ALA A 111 -19.83 7.92 -0.82
CA ALA A 111 -18.50 8.16 -1.36
C ALA A 111 -17.44 7.30 -0.63
N ASP A 112 -17.51 7.26 0.69
CA ASP A 112 -16.60 6.43 1.52
C ASP A 112 -16.82 4.92 1.24
N ALA A 113 -18.07 4.45 1.14
CA ALA A 113 -18.38 3.06 0.81
C ALA A 113 -17.84 2.67 -0.58
N ARG A 114 -17.89 3.61 -1.55
CA ARG A 114 -17.32 3.41 -2.89
C ARG A 114 -15.81 3.31 -2.88
N GLU A 115 -15.11 4.12 -2.08
CA GLU A 115 -13.66 4.02 -1.89
C GLU A 115 -13.29 2.64 -1.35
N VAL A 116 -14.01 2.13 -0.35
CA VAL A 116 -13.79 0.79 0.23
C VAL A 116 -14.10 -0.33 -0.77
N ARG A 117 -15.17 -0.20 -1.55
CA ARG A 117 -15.49 -1.15 -2.63
C ARG A 117 -14.39 -1.22 -3.69
N ASN A 118 -13.83 -0.07 -4.07
CA ASN A 118 -12.70 -0.04 -4.99
C ASN A 118 -11.46 -0.71 -4.40
N TYR A 119 -11.23 -0.59 -3.09
CA TYR A 119 -10.17 -1.31 -2.39
C TYR A 119 -10.34 -2.83 -2.53
N VAL A 120 -11.55 -3.36 -2.26
CA VAL A 120 -11.85 -4.79 -2.44
C VAL A 120 -11.61 -5.21 -3.88
N ARG A 121 -12.12 -4.45 -4.86
CA ARG A 121 -11.92 -4.72 -6.29
C ARG A 121 -10.44 -4.72 -6.69
N ALA A 122 -9.67 -3.76 -6.22
CA ALA A 122 -8.25 -3.69 -6.49
C ALA A 122 -7.51 -4.90 -5.89
N LEU A 123 -7.86 -5.30 -4.67
CA LEU A 123 -7.27 -6.46 -4.01
C LEU A 123 -7.60 -7.77 -4.75
N GLU A 124 -8.87 -8.00 -5.10
CA GLU A 124 -9.30 -9.16 -5.88
C GLU A 124 -8.61 -9.21 -7.26
N HIS A 125 -8.58 -8.07 -7.95
CA HIS A 125 -7.86 -7.93 -9.22
C HIS A 125 -6.38 -8.25 -9.07
N GLY A 126 -5.72 -7.71 -8.04
CA GLY A 126 -4.30 -7.97 -7.77
C GLY A 126 -4.00 -9.44 -7.54
N ILE A 127 -4.79 -10.11 -6.71
CA ILE A 127 -4.62 -11.55 -6.44
C ILE A 127 -4.76 -12.36 -7.75
N GLN A 128 -5.76 -12.02 -8.57
CA GLN A 128 -5.93 -12.69 -9.86
C GLN A 128 -4.76 -12.41 -10.81
N ARG A 129 -4.32 -11.15 -10.90
CA ARG A 129 -3.20 -10.76 -11.79
C ARG A 129 -1.87 -11.40 -11.40
N LEU A 130 -1.64 -11.69 -10.12
CA LEU A 130 -0.42 -12.38 -9.67
C LEU A 130 -0.26 -13.80 -10.25
N THR A 131 -1.30 -14.39 -10.84
CA THR A 131 -1.18 -15.65 -11.57
C THR A 131 -0.49 -15.50 -12.93
N GLU A 132 -0.45 -14.28 -13.49
CA GLU A 132 0.06 -13.96 -14.82
C GLU A 132 1.22 -12.96 -14.81
N LEU A 133 1.20 -12.05 -13.84
CA LEU A 133 2.15 -10.95 -13.70
C LEU A 133 2.75 -10.97 -12.30
N PRO A 134 4.08 -10.99 -12.15
CA PRO A 134 4.68 -10.88 -10.83
C PRO A 134 4.38 -9.53 -10.18
N LEU A 135 4.57 -9.43 -8.86
CA LEU A 135 4.50 -8.16 -8.14
C LEU A 135 5.52 -7.18 -8.77
N SER A 136 5.02 -6.09 -9.33
CA SER A 136 5.80 -5.19 -10.18
C SER A 136 5.23 -3.79 -10.16
N LEU A 137 6.02 -2.81 -10.61
CA LEU A 137 5.56 -1.42 -10.78
C LEU A 137 4.36 -1.33 -11.74
N ARG A 138 4.30 -2.23 -12.72
CA ARG A 138 3.14 -2.34 -13.61
C ARG A 138 1.89 -2.73 -12.83
N LEU A 139 1.96 -3.77 -12.02
CA LEU A 139 0.83 -4.21 -11.19
C LEU A 139 0.40 -3.11 -10.21
N VAL A 140 1.35 -2.45 -9.53
CA VAL A 140 1.05 -1.31 -8.64
C VAL A 140 0.24 -0.22 -9.36
N ARG A 141 0.59 0.09 -10.60
CA ARG A 141 -0.14 1.10 -11.41
C ARG A 141 -1.54 0.62 -11.79
N GLU A 142 -1.70 -0.64 -12.21
CA GLU A 142 -3.00 -1.25 -12.52
C GLU A 142 -3.92 -1.23 -11.27
N LEU A 143 -3.39 -1.56 -10.08
CA LEU A 143 -4.13 -1.51 -8.82
C LEU A 143 -4.53 -0.08 -8.44
N HIS A 144 -3.61 0.88 -8.58
CA HIS A 144 -3.91 2.28 -8.30
C HIS A 144 -4.99 2.84 -9.23
N GLU A 145 -5.00 2.48 -10.50
CA GLU A 145 -6.04 2.88 -11.45
C GLU A 145 -7.41 2.34 -11.01
N THR A 146 -7.48 1.06 -10.62
CA THR A 146 -8.71 0.43 -10.12
C THR A 146 -9.17 1.09 -8.82
N LEU A 147 -8.26 1.35 -7.89
CA LEU A 147 -8.55 1.96 -6.59
C LEU A 147 -9.15 3.36 -6.72
N MET A 148 -8.64 4.16 -7.66
CA MET A 148 -9.03 5.56 -7.84
C MET A 148 -10.21 5.78 -8.79
N GLN A 149 -10.85 4.72 -9.27
CA GLN A 149 -11.94 4.82 -10.24
C GLN A 149 -13.20 5.47 -9.67
N GLY A 150 -13.56 6.67 -10.15
CA GLY A 150 -14.81 7.36 -9.78
C GLY A 150 -14.88 7.77 -8.31
N VAL A 151 -13.75 7.92 -7.64
CA VAL A 151 -13.64 8.37 -6.24
C VAL A 151 -12.85 9.68 -6.15
N ARG A 152 -12.78 10.23 -4.94
CA ARG A 152 -12.04 11.45 -4.64
C ARG A 152 -10.56 11.33 -5.06
N GLY A 153 -10.09 12.25 -5.91
CA GLY A 153 -8.73 12.22 -6.47
C GLY A 153 -8.58 11.38 -7.74
N GLY A 154 -9.65 10.76 -8.25
CA GLY A 154 -9.65 10.00 -9.49
C GLY A 154 -9.34 10.81 -10.76
N ASP A 155 -9.31 12.14 -10.65
CA ASP A 155 -8.88 13.10 -11.68
C ASP A 155 -7.35 13.34 -11.70
N ARG A 156 -6.60 12.77 -10.76
CA ARG A 156 -5.17 13.00 -10.56
C ARG A 156 -4.27 11.94 -11.18
N ASN A 157 -4.51 11.58 -12.44
CA ASN A 157 -3.74 10.59 -13.20
C ASN A 157 -3.62 9.22 -12.51
N PRO A 158 -4.74 8.50 -12.24
CA PRO A 158 -4.70 7.15 -11.72
C PRO A 158 -3.78 6.25 -12.53
N GLY A 159 -3.06 5.36 -11.90
CA GLY A 159 -2.09 4.48 -12.56
C GLY A 159 -0.78 5.14 -12.96
N ALA A 160 -0.55 6.41 -12.65
CA ALA A 160 0.70 7.10 -12.91
C ALA A 160 1.46 7.42 -11.62
N PHE A 161 2.79 7.33 -11.67
CA PHE A 161 3.62 7.84 -10.59
C PHE A 161 3.64 9.37 -10.63
N ARG A 162 3.74 9.97 -9.43
CA ARG A 162 3.73 11.43 -9.28
C ARG A 162 4.89 12.11 -9.97
N THR A 163 4.63 13.26 -10.54
CA THR A 163 5.63 14.16 -11.16
C THR A 163 5.87 15.41 -10.31
N HIS A 164 5.13 15.58 -9.21
CA HIS A 164 5.22 16.71 -8.30
C HIS A 164 5.62 16.24 -6.91
N GLN A 165 6.24 17.13 -6.14
CA GLN A 165 6.56 16.86 -4.75
C GLN A 165 5.28 16.78 -3.93
N ASN A 166 5.12 15.71 -3.18
CA ASN A 166 4.10 15.55 -2.13
C ASN A 166 4.76 15.52 -0.75
N PHE A 167 3.93 15.55 0.28
CA PHE A 167 4.37 15.48 1.67
C PHE A 167 3.26 14.92 2.55
N ILE A 168 3.63 14.44 3.73
CA ILE A 168 2.71 14.01 4.78
C ILE A 168 2.70 15.10 5.86
N GLY A 169 1.50 15.49 6.28
CA GLY A 169 1.29 16.49 7.32
C GLY A 169 -0.17 16.58 7.72
N THR A 170 -0.49 17.42 8.71
CA THR A 170 -1.87 17.66 9.13
C THR A 170 -2.65 18.40 8.02
N ARG A 171 -3.97 18.23 8.02
CA ARG A 171 -4.84 18.90 7.04
C ARG A 171 -4.61 20.41 7.01
N GLY A 172 -4.31 20.96 5.83
CA GLY A 172 -4.00 22.38 5.64
C GLY A 172 -2.55 22.78 5.93
N SER A 173 -1.67 21.84 6.30
CA SER A 173 -0.25 22.12 6.43
C SER A 173 0.39 22.46 5.08
N ARG A 174 1.52 23.16 5.13
CA ARG A 174 2.38 23.42 3.98
C ARG A 174 3.58 22.48 4.03
N ILE A 175 4.28 22.36 2.91
CA ILE A 175 5.45 21.48 2.81
C ILE A 175 6.55 21.85 3.82
N GLU A 176 6.67 23.14 4.18
CA GLU A 176 7.65 23.62 5.16
C GLU A 176 7.34 23.13 6.59
N THR A 177 6.08 22.81 6.86
CA THR A 177 5.59 22.28 8.14
C THR A 177 5.21 20.80 8.06
N ALA A 178 5.61 20.14 7.00
CA ALA A 178 5.33 18.72 6.79
C ALA A 178 5.96 17.84 7.87
N THR A 179 5.26 16.78 8.25
CA THR A 179 5.80 15.75 9.15
C THR A 179 6.83 14.88 8.40
N PHE A 180 6.59 14.59 7.12
CA PHE A 180 7.48 13.80 6.30
C PHE A 180 7.44 14.26 4.85
N VAL A 181 8.60 14.30 4.20
CA VAL A 181 8.73 14.61 2.76
C VAL A 181 9.46 13.44 2.09
N PRO A 182 8.76 12.67 1.24
CA PRO A 182 9.33 11.53 0.53
C PRO A 182 10.29 11.98 -0.59
N PRO A 183 10.96 11.02 -1.26
CA PRO A 183 11.93 11.34 -2.31
C PRO A 183 11.43 12.36 -3.32
N PRO A 184 12.27 13.27 -3.80
CA PRO A 184 11.89 14.19 -4.88
C PRO A 184 11.47 13.42 -6.14
N PRO A 185 10.62 14.00 -7.02
CA PRO A 185 10.13 13.34 -8.22
C PRO A 185 11.21 12.83 -9.16
N ASP A 186 12.34 13.50 -9.25
CA ASP A 186 13.51 13.09 -10.05
C ASP A 186 14.25 11.88 -9.45
N ARG A 187 14.15 11.65 -8.13
CA ARG A 187 14.74 10.49 -7.45
C ARG A 187 13.78 9.30 -7.35
N LEU A 188 12.48 9.54 -7.49
CA LEU A 188 11.44 8.52 -7.33
C LEU A 188 11.62 7.33 -8.29
N PRO A 189 11.90 7.49 -9.60
CA PRO A 189 12.09 6.35 -10.50
C PRO A 189 13.20 5.42 -10.04
N ALA A 190 14.35 5.95 -9.64
CA ALA A 190 15.47 5.14 -9.17
C ALA A 190 15.14 4.35 -7.88
N CYS A 191 14.35 4.94 -6.97
CA CYS A 191 13.88 4.23 -5.77
C CYS A 191 12.92 3.10 -6.12
N LEU A 192 12.00 3.35 -7.04
CA LEU A 192 11.02 2.35 -7.50
C LEU A 192 11.69 1.20 -8.26
N ASP A 193 12.63 1.50 -9.15
CA ASP A 193 13.41 0.49 -9.87
C ASP A 193 14.25 -0.37 -8.92
N ALA A 194 14.82 0.24 -7.87
CA ALA A 194 15.57 -0.48 -6.85
C ALA A 194 14.65 -1.42 -6.06
N TRP A 195 13.44 -0.96 -5.70
CA TRP A 195 12.44 -1.78 -5.04
C TRP A 195 11.98 -2.96 -5.91
N GLU A 196 11.66 -2.73 -7.20
CA GLU A 196 11.22 -3.79 -8.10
C GLU A 196 12.32 -4.84 -8.32
N ARG A 197 13.58 -4.41 -8.51
CA ARG A 197 14.72 -5.33 -8.58
C ARG A 197 14.88 -6.15 -7.31
N PHE A 198 14.76 -5.51 -6.15
CA PHE A 198 14.83 -6.20 -4.86
C PHE A 198 13.79 -7.32 -4.74
N LEU A 199 12.57 -7.14 -5.23
CA LEU A 199 11.53 -8.18 -5.21
C LEU A 199 11.87 -9.41 -6.07
N HIS A 200 12.67 -9.23 -7.13
CA HIS A 200 12.93 -10.29 -8.12
C HIS A 200 14.34 -10.86 -8.07
N GLU A 201 15.28 -10.18 -7.44
CA GLU A 201 16.62 -10.69 -7.24
C GLU A 201 16.65 -11.71 -6.10
N ARG A 202 17.53 -12.72 -6.24
CA ARG A 202 17.78 -13.66 -5.15
C ARG A 202 18.62 -12.99 -4.08
N HIS A 203 18.08 -12.90 -2.89
CA HIS A 203 18.78 -12.39 -1.71
C HIS A 203 19.10 -13.52 -0.74
N THR A 204 19.99 -13.22 0.22
CA THR A 204 20.26 -14.09 1.37
C THR A 204 19.27 -13.85 2.51
N LEU A 205 18.28 -12.98 2.30
CA LEU A 205 17.23 -12.72 3.27
C LEU A 205 16.23 -13.88 3.31
N PRO A 206 15.69 -14.21 4.48
CA PRO A 206 14.51 -15.06 4.58
C PRO A 206 13.31 -14.44 3.86
N ASP A 207 12.47 -15.26 3.22
CA ASP A 207 11.31 -14.79 2.45
C ASP A 207 10.34 -13.92 3.28
N LEU A 208 10.21 -14.17 4.58
CA LEU A 208 9.39 -13.35 5.49
C LEU A 208 9.96 -11.96 5.80
N ILE A 209 11.21 -11.69 5.41
CA ILE A 209 11.87 -10.38 5.60
C ILE A 209 11.94 -9.60 4.28
N GLN A 210 11.90 -10.29 3.17
CA GLN A 210 11.82 -9.68 1.85
C GLN A 210 10.42 -9.13 1.58
#